data_4c169540c54ceff418b1fdebcb0437ba
#
_entry.id   4c169540c54ceff418b1fdebcb0437ba
#
_cell.length_a   1.000
_cell.length_b   1.000
_cell.length_c   1.000
_cell.angle_alpha   90.00
_cell.angle_beta   90.00
_cell.angle_gamma   90.00
#
_symmetry.space_group_name_H-M   'P 1'
#
loop_
_entity.id
_entity.type
_entity.pdbx_description
1 polymer ?
#
loop_
_entity_poly.entity_id
_entity_poly.type
_entity_poly.pdbx_seq_one_letter_code
_entity_poly.pdbx_strand_id
1 'polypeptide(L)'
;MRTTRPLPFTPDNVHLAPDGRLLTAGMANDVPECGGPPGPQHDLAKLAACPRPTIAVAIDPATMRDTVIATTSADAKFSNATMVLTVAGQAWIGTFSGNKIARAPLR
;
A
#
# COMPACT_ATOMS: atom_id res chain seq x y z
N MET A 1 11.82 -19.49 -7.64
CA MET A 1 10.97 -18.34 -7.26
C MET A 1 11.84 -17.11 -7.10
N ARG A 2 11.36 -15.95 -7.55
CA ARG A 2 12.02 -14.67 -7.35
C ARG A 2 11.10 -13.77 -6.51
N THR A 3 11.69 -12.94 -5.65
CA THR A 3 10.97 -11.96 -4.83
C THR A 3 11.57 -10.58 -5.02
N THR A 4 10.79 -9.54 -4.75
CA THR A 4 11.33 -8.18 -4.59
C THR A 4 12.25 -8.13 -3.37
N ARG A 5 13.02 -7.07 -3.22
CA ARG A 5 13.58 -6.72 -1.92
C ARG A 5 12.42 -6.54 -0.90
N PRO A 6 12.71 -6.59 0.41
CA PRO A 6 11.69 -6.24 1.39
C PRO A 6 11.09 -4.87 1.11
N LEU A 7 9.77 -4.80 1.04
CA LEU A 7 9.05 -3.55 0.85
C LEU A 7 8.80 -2.88 2.22
N PRO A 8 8.72 -1.55 2.28
CA PRO A 8 8.48 -0.83 3.55
C PRO A 8 7.02 -0.90 4.02
N PHE A 9 6.25 -1.80 3.46
CA PHE A 9 4.85 -2.02 3.78
C PHE A 9 4.50 -3.49 3.58
N THR A 10 3.34 -3.90 4.07
CA THR A 10 2.79 -5.23 3.81
C THR A 10 1.98 -5.18 2.51
N PRO A 11 2.49 -5.77 1.41
CA PRO A 11 1.76 -5.79 0.14
C PRO A 11 0.54 -6.72 0.23
N ASP A 12 -0.51 -6.37 -0.50
CA ASP A 12 -1.73 -7.16 -0.57
C ASP A 12 -2.06 -7.49 -2.03
N ASN A 13 -2.98 -6.78 -2.65
CA ASN A 13 -3.39 -7.07 -4.01
C ASN A 13 -2.39 -6.54 -5.06
N VAL A 14 -2.24 -7.25 -6.17
CA VAL A 14 -1.38 -6.88 -7.28
C VAL A 14 -2.22 -6.68 -8.53
N HIS A 15 -2.03 -5.56 -9.22
CA HIS A 15 -2.73 -5.20 -10.45
C HIS A 15 -1.75 -4.83 -11.56
N LEU A 16 -2.15 -5.08 -12.81
CA LEU A 16 -1.38 -4.70 -13.99
C LEU A 16 -1.70 -3.25 -14.37
N ALA A 17 -0.66 -2.42 -14.46
CA ALA A 17 -0.78 -1.07 -14.99
C ALA A 17 -0.78 -1.06 -16.53
N PRO A 18 -1.33 0.00 -17.17
CA PRO A 18 -1.30 0.12 -18.64
C PRO A 18 0.11 0.12 -19.24
N ASP A 19 1.12 0.54 -18.51
CA ASP A 19 2.52 0.56 -18.95
C ASP A 19 3.25 -0.78 -18.75
N GLY A 20 2.56 -1.83 -18.27
CA GLY A 20 3.12 -3.16 -18.06
C GLY A 20 3.76 -3.38 -16.70
N ARG A 21 3.84 -2.35 -15.85
CA ARG A 21 4.29 -2.53 -14.46
C ARG A 21 3.19 -3.13 -13.60
N LEU A 22 3.59 -3.75 -12.50
CA LEU A 22 2.67 -4.28 -11.50
C LEU A 22 2.49 -3.25 -10.39
N LEU A 23 1.26 -3.04 -9.98
CA LEU A 23 0.91 -2.08 -8.94
C LEU A 23 0.49 -2.82 -7.68
N THR A 24 0.99 -2.40 -6.53
CA THR A 24 0.55 -2.88 -5.23
C THR A 24 0.63 -1.75 -4.20
N ALA A 25 -0.15 -1.88 -3.15
CA ALA A 25 -0.16 -0.94 -2.04
C ALA A 25 -0.41 -1.67 -0.74
N GLY A 26 -0.08 -1.02 0.35
CA GLY A 26 -0.33 -1.53 1.67
C GLY A 26 -0.04 -0.52 2.76
N MET A 27 -0.15 -0.98 3.98
CA MET A 27 0.10 -0.20 5.18
C MET A 27 1.59 -0.16 5.48
N ALA A 28 2.12 1.02 5.78
CA ALA A 28 3.51 1.17 6.21
C ALA A 28 3.82 0.28 7.42
N ASN A 29 4.97 -0.40 7.38
CA ASN A 29 5.39 -1.32 8.44
C ASN A 29 6.02 -0.58 9.62
N ASP A 30 6.91 0.36 9.34
CA ASP A 30 7.67 1.05 10.37
C ASP A 30 6.91 2.27 10.88
N VAL A 31 5.96 2.01 11.77
CA VAL A 31 5.16 3.05 12.43
C VAL A 31 5.30 2.86 13.94
N PRO A 32 6.23 3.59 14.58
CA PRO A 32 6.50 3.43 16.02
C PRO A 32 5.27 3.61 16.89
N GLU A 33 4.36 4.52 16.53
CA GLU A 33 3.12 4.79 17.27
C GLU A 33 2.17 3.59 17.26
N CYS A 34 2.33 2.68 16.29
CA CYS A 34 1.56 1.45 16.17
C CYS A 34 2.34 0.22 16.70
N GLY A 35 3.48 0.43 17.36
CA GLY A 35 4.31 -0.66 17.88
C GLY A 35 5.25 -1.28 16.83
N GLY A 36 5.53 -0.57 15.73
CA GLY A 36 6.42 -1.05 14.67
C GLY A 36 5.73 -1.99 13.67
N PRO A 37 6.49 -2.88 13.01
CA PRO A 37 5.94 -3.79 12.01
C PRO A 37 4.84 -4.68 12.58
N PRO A 38 3.79 -5.01 11.77
CA PRO A 38 2.78 -5.99 12.18
C PRO A 38 3.45 -7.33 12.49
N GLY A 39 3.00 -7.97 13.56
CA GLY A 39 3.49 -9.30 13.93
C GLY A 39 3.01 -10.39 12.96
N PRO A 40 3.51 -11.63 13.09
CA PRO A 40 3.13 -12.73 12.21
C PRO A 40 1.67 -13.12 12.33
N GLN A 41 1.01 -12.74 13.41
CA GLN A 41 -0.42 -12.92 13.59
C GLN A 41 -1.09 -11.54 13.48
N HIS A 42 -1.72 -11.30 12.33
CA HIS A 42 -2.44 -10.06 12.09
C HIS A 42 -3.71 -10.02 12.92
N ASP A 43 -3.71 -9.19 13.96
CA ASP A 43 -4.93 -8.84 14.68
C ASP A 43 -5.60 -7.68 13.94
N LEU A 44 -6.69 -7.96 13.25
CA LEU A 44 -7.43 -6.96 12.46
C LEU A 44 -7.96 -5.82 13.35
N ALA A 45 -8.33 -6.11 14.59
CA ALA A 45 -8.79 -5.09 15.53
C ALA A 45 -7.67 -4.11 15.88
N LYS A 46 -6.45 -4.59 16.09
CA LYS A 46 -5.28 -3.75 16.34
C LYS A 46 -4.89 -2.92 15.13
N LEU A 47 -4.96 -3.52 13.92
CA LEU A 47 -4.70 -2.78 12.69
C LEU A 47 -5.73 -1.67 12.46
N ALA A 48 -7.00 -1.94 12.73
CA ALA A 48 -8.05 -0.94 12.61
C ALA A 48 -7.92 0.18 13.66
N ALA A 49 -7.41 -0.14 14.85
CA ALA A 49 -7.26 0.81 15.95
C ALA A 49 -6.08 1.79 15.77
N CYS A 50 -5.09 1.44 14.93
CA CYS A 50 -3.93 2.29 14.68
C CYS A 50 -3.76 2.54 13.18
N PRO A 51 -4.30 3.64 12.63
CA PRO A 51 -4.16 3.98 11.23
C PRO A 51 -2.70 4.12 10.83
N ARG A 52 -2.32 3.47 9.73
CA ARG A 52 -0.97 3.52 9.19
C ARG A 52 -0.96 4.29 7.86
N PRO A 53 0.11 5.01 7.55
CA PRO A 53 0.29 5.58 6.22
C PRO A 53 0.18 4.52 5.13
N THR A 54 -0.30 4.92 3.97
CA THR A 54 -0.30 4.07 2.78
C THR A 54 0.95 4.32 1.96
N ILE A 55 1.55 3.24 1.47
CA ILE A 55 2.61 3.29 0.47
C ILE A 55 2.15 2.49 -0.74
N ALA A 56 2.21 3.09 -1.91
CA ALA A 56 1.90 2.46 -3.19
C ALA A 56 3.15 2.43 -4.07
N VAL A 57 3.39 1.30 -4.70
CA VAL A 57 4.55 1.10 -5.58
C VAL A 57 4.14 0.54 -6.92
N ALA A 58 4.96 0.84 -7.93
CA ALA A 58 4.98 0.14 -9.20
C ALA A 58 6.24 -0.74 -9.26
N ILE A 59 6.08 -1.97 -9.71
CA ILE A 59 7.15 -2.96 -9.80
C ILE A 59 7.39 -3.29 -11.26
N ASP A 60 8.64 -3.19 -11.70
CA ASP A 60 9.06 -3.69 -13.01
C ASP A 60 9.12 -5.23 -12.95
N PRO A 61 8.29 -5.94 -13.73
CA PRO A 61 8.27 -7.41 -13.66
C PRO A 61 9.55 -8.07 -14.18
N ALA A 62 10.33 -7.40 -15.02
CA ALA A 62 11.59 -7.94 -15.54
C ALA A 62 12.72 -7.88 -14.51
N THR A 63 12.83 -6.78 -13.77
CA THR A 63 13.91 -6.52 -12.83
C THR A 63 13.52 -6.75 -11.37
N MET A 64 12.24 -6.84 -11.06
CA MET A 64 11.67 -6.89 -9.72
C MET A 64 11.96 -5.62 -8.88
N ARG A 65 12.31 -4.52 -9.53
CA ARG A 65 12.53 -3.23 -8.87
C ARG A 65 11.21 -2.55 -8.59
N ASP A 66 11.10 -1.99 -7.40
CA ASP A 66 9.97 -1.19 -6.96
C ASP A 66 10.28 0.31 -7.05
N THR A 67 9.26 1.08 -7.36
CA THR A 67 9.29 2.55 -7.33
C THR A 67 8.06 3.04 -6.59
N VAL A 68 8.24 3.88 -5.58
CA VAL A 68 7.10 4.49 -4.87
C VAL A 68 6.40 5.46 -5.81
N ILE A 69 5.11 5.26 -6.02
CA ILE A 69 4.29 6.09 -6.91
C ILE A 69 3.29 6.98 -6.18
N ALA A 70 2.94 6.65 -4.94
CA ALA A 70 2.09 7.48 -4.11
C ALA A 70 2.25 7.12 -2.64
N THR A 71 2.01 8.10 -1.78
CA THR A 71 1.89 7.89 -0.33
C THR A 71 0.73 8.73 0.20
N THR A 72 0.08 8.24 1.25
CA THR A 72 -0.88 9.06 2.01
C THR A 72 -0.45 9.07 3.47
N SER A 73 -0.80 10.15 4.19
CA SER A 73 -0.61 10.18 5.64
C SER A 73 -1.53 9.19 6.34
N ALA A 74 -1.19 8.85 7.58
CA ALA A 74 -2.11 8.12 8.45
C ALA A 74 -3.36 8.96 8.70
N ASP A 75 -4.53 8.39 8.47
CA ASP A 75 -5.80 9.10 8.62
C ASP A 75 -6.84 8.13 9.19
N ALA A 76 -7.51 8.54 10.25
CA ALA A 76 -8.60 7.77 10.85
C ALA A 76 -9.80 7.60 9.91
N LYS A 77 -9.93 8.45 8.89
CA LYS A 77 -11.01 8.38 7.90
C LYS A 77 -10.69 7.44 6.75
N PHE A 78 -9.41 7.15 6.51
CA PHE A 78 -8.95 6.24 5.48
C PHE A 78 -7.62 5.62 5.90
N SER A 79 -7.60 4.28 6.01
CA SER A 79 -6.41 3.51 6.36
C SER A 79 -6.53 2.08 5.81
N ASN A 80 -5.54 1.24 6.11
CA ASN A 80 -5.56 -0.19 5.78
C ASN A 80 -5.69 -0.45 4.28
N ALA A 81 -4.89 0.26 3.49
CA ALA A 81 -4.86 0.12 2.04
C ALA A 81 -4.45 -1.29 1.62
N THR A 82 -5.05 -1.77 0.54
CA THR A 82 -4.83 -3.11 0.00
C THR A 82 -4.48 -3.12 -1.48
N MET A 83 -4.76 -2.03 -2.19
CA MET A 83 -4.54 -1.98 -3.63
C MET A 83 -4.37 -0.54 -4.11
N VAL A 84 -3.79 -0.40 -5.30
CA VAL A 84 -3.73 0.87 -6.03
C VAL A 84 -3.96 0.63 -7.51
N LEU A 85 -4.68 1.55 -8.14
CA LEU A 85 -4.77 1.68 -9.59
C LEU A 85 -4.34 3.09 -9.99
N THR A 86 -3.77 3.23 -11.17
CA THR A 86 -3.43 4.53 -11.73
C THR A 86 -4.44 4.90 -12.80
N VAL A 87 -5.09 6.04 -12.64
CA VAL A 87 -6.07 6.56 -13.59
C VAL A 87 -5.85 8.06 -13.76
N ALA A 88 -5.61 8.48 -15.00
CA ALA A 88 -5.47 9.90 -15.37
C ALA A 88 -4.47 10.67 -14.47
N GLY A 89 -3.30 10.09 -14.21
CA GLY A 89 -2.25 10.73 -13.42
C GLY A 89 -2.50 10.73 -11.91
N GLN A 90 -3.46 9.96 -11.44
CA GLN A 90 -3.81 9.83 -10.03
C GLN A 90 -3.71 8.38 -9.57
N ALA A 91 -3.31 8.18 -8.33
CA ALA A 91 -3.42 6.90 -7.64
C ALA A 91 -4.81 6.80 -6.99
N TRP A 92 -5.51 5.71 -7.29
CA TRP A 92 -6.78 5.35 -6.65
C TRP A 92 -6.54 4.16 -5.75
N ILE A 93 -6.85 4.30 -4.47
CA ILE A 93 -6.42 3.38 -3.41
C ILE A 93 -7.66 2.79 -2.74
N GLY A 94 -7.72 1.47 -2.72
CA GLY A 94 -8.75 0.71 -2.01
C GLY A 94 -8.28 0.26 -0.64
N THR A 95 -9.21 -0.13 0.21
CA THR A 95 -8.97 -0.55 1.59
C THR A 95 -9.82 -1.76 1.94
N PHE A 96 -9.41 -2.53 2.95
CA PHE A 96 -10.24 -3.60 3.50
C PHE A 96 -11.13 -3.14 4.66
N SER A 97 -11.00 -1.91 5.12
CA SER A 97 -11.80 -1.38 6.21
C SER A 97 -12.40 -0.03 5.86
N GLY A 98 -13.63 0.20 6.31
CA GLY A 98 -14.36 1.42 5.99
C GLY A 98 -15.12 1.34 4.67
N ASN A 99 -15.56 2.48 4.17
CA ASN A 99 -16.48 2.59 3.03
C ASN A 99 -16.06 3.68 2.04
N LYS A 100 -14.76 3.96 1.93
CA LYS A 100 -14.22 5.02 1.08
C LYS A 100 -13.12 4.48 0.18
N ILE A 101 -12.93 5.17 -0.93
CA ILE A 101 -11.77 5.04 -1.80
C ILE A 101 -11.02 6.36 -1.74
N ALA A 102 -9.70 6.30 -1.61
CA ALA A 102 -8.85 7.48 -1.62
C ALA A 102 -8.29 7.75 -3.00
N ARG A 103 -7.99 9.02 -3.27
CA ARG A 103 -7.27 9.44 -4.46
C ARG A 103 -6.09 10.32 -4.03
N ALA A 104 -4.92 10.06 -4.58
CA ALA A 104 -3.71 10.82 -4.31
C ALA A 104 -2.96 11.12 -5.61
N PRO A 105 -2.21 12.24 -5.67
CA PRO A 105 -1.38 12.51 -6.83
C PRO A 105 -0.27 11.47 -6.96
N LEU A 106 0.09 11.12 -8.20
CA LEU A 106 1.28 10.32 -8.46
C LEU A 106 2.54 11.16 -8.25
N ARG A 107 3.57 10.50 -7.74
CA ARG A 107 4.91 11.06 -7.67
C ARG A 107 5.58 11.08 -9.03
#